data_4fabd728a67b716a84dcdfb684da9d11
#
_entry.id   4fabd728a67b716a84dcdfb684da9d11
#
_cell.length_a   1.000
_cell.length_b   1.000
_cell.length_c   1.000
_cell.angle_alpha   90.00
_cell.angle_beta   90.00
_cell.angle_gamma   90.00
#
_symmetry.space_group_name_H-M   'P 1'
#
loop_
_entity.id
_entity.type
_entity.pdbx_description
1 polymer ?
#
loop_
_entity_poly.entity_id
_entity_poly.type
_entity_poly.pdbx_seq_one_letter_code
_entity_poly.pdbx_strand_id
1 'polypeptide(L)'
;MERNAGYEIKRLLLYDDNKGFALGENLRAPDPYVTWKVTEEQGRRSFDWGHYFTTERAAVKDFLKRAGDYEKENSVFLASEGPQPDSFKYYSTQRPIDIGTFPKGGGNDPIRFQNYDKRLPVEGGAFLAWGELEYGKQLTDDELFCYELRPSRDNLSLIHISEPTRRSYIS
;
A
#
# COMPACT_ATOMS: atom_id res chain seq x y z
N MET A 1 -12.32 -9.29 -0.90
CA MET A 1 -11.70 -8.33 -1.85
C MET A 1 -12.78 -7.51 -2.52
N GLU A 2 -12.66 -6.20 -2.39
CA GLU A 2 -13.71 -5.32 -2.93
C GLU A 2 -13.66 -5.23 -4.45
N ARG A 3 -14.83 -5.24 -5.08
CA ARG A 3 -14.96 -5.17 -6.53
C ARG A 3 -16.07 -4.21 -6.91
N ASN A 4 -15.94 -3.63 -8.08
CA ASN A 4 -17.02 -2.84 -8.68
C ASN A 4 -17.01 -3.05 -10.19
N ALA A 5 -18.17 -3.33 -10.78
CA ALA A 5 -18.34 -3.52 -12.21
C ALA A 5 -17.36 -4.55 -12.82
N GLY A 6 -16.99 -5.56 -12.03
CA GLY A 6 -16.06 -6.59 -12.47
C GLY A 6 -14.59 -6.26 -12.25
N TYR A 7 -14.29 -5.05 -11.79
CA TYR A 7 -12.91 -4.64 -11.51
C TYR A 7 -12.61 -4.80 -10.02
N GLU A 8 -11.40 -5.27 -9.73
CA GLU A 8 -10.95 -5.39 -8.36
C GLU A 8 -10.40 -4.05 -7.92
N ILE A 9 -10.77 -3.57 -6.75
CA ILE A 9 -10.28 -2.29 -6.24
C ILE A 9 -8.85 -2.47 -5.76
N LYS A 10 -7.92 -1.82 -6.44
CA LYS A 10 -6.49 -1.94 -6.14
C LYS A 10 -6.00 -0.80 -5.25
N ARG A 11 -6.61 0.35 -5.32
CA ARG A 11 -6.26 1.50 -4.49
C ARG A 11 -7.52 2.28 -4.17
N LEU A 12 -7.56 2.85 -2.98
CA LEU A 12 -8.70 3.63 -2.55
C LEU A 12 -8.23 4.72 -1.61
N LEU A 13 -8.59 5.95 -1.89
CA LEU A 13 -8.34 7.08 -1.01
C LEU A 13 -9.67 7.68 -0.62
N LEU A 14 -9.92 7.79 0.68
CA LEU A 14 -11.13 8.45 1.18
C LEU A 14 -10.73 9.62 2.05
N TYR A 15 -11.36 10.75 1.81
CA TYR A 15 -11.11 11.98 2.54
C TYR A 15 -12.12 12.15 3.66
N ASP A 16 -11.89 13.13 4.51
CA ASP A 16 -12.73 13.38 5.70
C ASP A 16 -14.13 13.88 5.35
N ASP A 17 -14.42 14.15 4.08
CA ASP A 17 -15.77 14.48 3.64
C ASP A 17 -16.51 13.26 3.07
N ASN A 18 -15.97 12.04 3.31
CA ASN A 18 -16.54 10.77 2.84
C ASN A 18 -16.54 10.62 1.31
N LYS A 19 -15.68 11.34 0.64
CA LYS A 19 -15.50 11.23 -0.80
C LYS A 19 -14.05 10.90 -1.10
N GLY A 20 -13.80 10.37 -2.27
CA GLY A 20 -12.44 10.03 -2.64
C GLY A 20 -12.35 9.44 -4.03
N PHE A 21 -11.31 8.64 -4.24
CA PHE A 21 -11.05 8.04 -5.55
C PHE A 21 -10.57 6.61 -5.41
N ALA A 22 -10.84 5.81 -6.43
CA ALA A 22 -10.43 4.41 -6.46
C ALA A 22 -9.79 4.09 -7.80
N LEU A 23 -8.88 3.11 -7.77
CA LEU A 23 -8.25 2.56 -8.95
C LEU A 23 -8.62 1.07 -9.00
N GLY A 24 -9.19 0.64 -10.11
CA GLY A 24 -9.60 -0.75 -10.30
C GLY A 24 -8.85 -1.43 -11.43
N GLU A 25 -8.79 -2.75 -11.35
CA GLU A 25 -8.13 -3.56 -12.35
C GLU A 25 -8.98 -4.77 -12.73
N ASN A 26 -9.12 -5.00 -14.03
CA ASN A 26 -9.72 -6.22 -14.57
C ASN A 26 -8.96 -6.57 -15.85
N LEU A 27 -8.01 -7.51 -15.74
CA LEU A 27 -7.16 -7.87 -16.86
C LEU A 27 -7.88 -8.50 -18.03
N ARG A 28 -9.14 -8.89 -17.84
CA ARG A 28 -9.93 -9.50 -18.92
C ARG A 28 -10.77 -8.47 -19.66
N ALA A 29 -10.81 -7.24 -19.18
CA ALA A 29 -11.60 -6.19 -19.82
C ALA A 29 -10.81 -5.56 -20.98
N PRO A 30 -11.51 -4.99 -21.98
CA PRO A 30 -10.83 -4.26 -23.06
C PRO A 30 -9.97 -3.10 -22.53
N ASP A 31 -10.46 -2.42 -21.52
CA ASP A 31 -9.70 -1.41 -20.78
C ASP A 31 -9.46 -1.98 -19.39
N PRO A 32 -8.30 -2.56 -19.12
CA PRO A 32 -8.06 -3.26 -17.86
C PRO A 32 -8.04 -2.38 -16.61
N TYR A 33 -7.91 -1.09 -16.76
CA TYR A 33 -7.77 -0.19 -15.62
C TYR A 33 -8.80 0.92 -15.65
N VAL A 34 -9.27 1.28 -14.47
CA VAL A 34 -10.28 2.32 -14.33
C VAL A 34 -10.03 3.13 -13.07
N THR A 35 -10.35 4.42 -13.13
CA THR A 35 -10.39 5.24 -11.92
C THR A 35 -11.81 5.74 -11.74
N TRP A 36 -12.26 5.81 -10.49
CA TRP A 36 -13.60 6.31 -10.18
C TRP A 36 -13.54 7.36 -9.08
N LYS A 37 -14.54 8.22 -9.07
CA LYS A 37 -14.82 9.01 -7.89
C LYS A 37 -15.66 8.14 -6.96
N VAL A 38 -15.38 8.20 -5.66
CA VAL A 38 -16.04 7.38 -4.66
C VAL A 38 -16.78 8.26 -3.68
N THR A 39 -17.96 7.85 -3.29
CA THR A 39 -18.71 8.48 -2.20
C THR A 39 -19.09 7.37 -1.23
N GLU A 40 -18.85 7.59 0.05
CA GLU A 40 -19.21 6.60 1.07
C GLU A 40 -20.31 7.17 1.97
N GLU A 41 -21.43 6.45 2.06
CA GLU A 41 -22.52 6.84 2.92
C GLU A 41 -23.02 5.61 3.67
N GLN A 42 -23.08 5.71 4.99
CA GLN A 42 -23.58 4.62 5.84
C GLN A 42 -22.88 3.28 5.56
N GLY A 43 -21.60 3.31 5.33
CA GLY A 43 -20.82 2.11 5.06
C GLY A 43 -20.93 1.58 3.65
N ARG A 44 -21.67 2.27 2.78
CA ARG A 44 -21.80 1.88 1.39
C ARG A 44 -21.03 2.82 0.48
N ARG A 45 -20.43 2.26 -0.55
CA ARG A 45 -19.63 3.03 -1.50
C ARG A 45 -20.29 3.06 -2.86
N SER A 46 -20.31 4.24 -3.46
CA SER A 46 -20.73 4.42 -4.84
C SER A 46 -19.51 4.79 -5.65
N PHE A 47 -19.40 4.22 -6.85
CA PHE A 47 -18.27 4.46 -7.74
C PHE A 47 -18.82 5.11 -9.00
N ASP A 48 -18.42 6.35 -9.24
CA ASP A 48 -18.96 7.12 -10.34
C ASP A 48 -17.86 7.76 -11.18
N TRP A 49 -18.22 8.30 -12.32
CA TRP A 49 -17.31 9.06 -13.18
C TRP A 49 -16.05 8.26 -13.54
N GLY A 50 -16.26 7.06 -14.09
CA GLY A 50 -15.16 6.19 -14.47
C GLY A 50 -14.36 6.71 -15.64
N HIS A 51 -13.03 6.67 -15.49
CA HIS A 51 -12.10 6.91 -16.58
C HIS A 51 -11.38 5.59 -16.84
N TYR A 52 -11.43 5.12 -18.08
CA TYR A 52 -10.91 3.80 -18.43
C TYR A 52 -9.61 3.90 -19.21
N PHE A 53 -8.68 3.00 -18.91
CA PHE A 53 -7.34 3.04 -19.46
C PHE A 53 -6.85 1.67 -19.90
N THR A 54 -6.00 1.64 -20.90
CA THR A 54 -5.40 0.40 -21.38
C THR A 54 -4.12 0.05 -20.62
N THR A 55 -3.49 1.03 -19.95
CA THR A 55 -2.26 0.79 -19.20
C THR A 55 -2.42 1.22 -17.75
N GLU A 56 -1.72 0.49 -16.87
CA GLU A 56 -1.73 0.81 -15.46
C GLU A 56 -1.11 2.17 -15.22
N ARG A 57 -0.05 2.48 -15.93
CA ARG A 57 0.65 3.75 -15.75
C ARG A 57 -0.27 4.95 -15.98
N ALA A 58 -1.06 4.89 -17.06
CA ALA A 58 -1.99 5.98 -17.36
C ALA A 58 -3.07 6.09 -16.29
N ALA A 59 -3.57 4.95 -15.82
CA ALA A 59 -4.59 4.95 -14.78
C ALA A 59 -4.07 5.49 -13.45
N VAL A 60 -2.87 5.10 -13.05
CA VAL A 60 -2.27 5.60 -11.81
C VAL A 60 -2.05 7.11 -11.90
N LYS A 61 -1.60 7.58 -13.05
CA LYS A 61 -1.40 9.02 -13.26
C LYS A 61 -2.72 9.78 -13.10
N ASP A 62 -3.79 9.26 -13.69
CA ASP A 62 -5.10 9.88 -13.59
C ASP A 62 -5.63 9.83 -12.16
N PHE A 63 -5.45 8.70 -11.48
CA PHE A 63 -5.86 8.51 -10.10
C PHE A 63 -5.21 9.55 -9.18
N LEU A 64 -3.90 9.71 -9.28
CA LEU A 64 -3.16 10.65 -8.46
C LEU A 64 -3.53 12.10 -8.79
N LYS A 65 -3.76 12.39 -10.06
CA LYS A 65 -4.16 13.73 -10.48
C LYS A 65 -5.54 14.09 -9.93
N ARG A 66 -6.50 13.18 -10.07
CA ARG A 66 -7.86 13.42 -9.56
C ARG A 66 -7.84 13.65 -8.04
N ALA A 67 -7.07 12.82 -7.32
CA ALA A 67 -6.96 12.94 -5.88
C ALA A 67 -6.32 14.27 -5.47
N GLY A 68 -5.21 14.63 -6.12
CA GLY A 68 -4.50 15.87 -5.80
C GLY A 68 -5.33 17.12 -6.10
N ASP A 69 -6.03 17.12 -7.23
CA ASP A 69 -6.88 18.25 -7.60
C ASP A 69 -8.03 18.39 -6.60
N TYR A 70 -8.63 17.28 -6.20
CA TYR A 70 -9.72 17.29 -5.25
C TYR A 70 -9.29 17.83 -3.89
N GLU A 71 -8.12 17.42 -3.43
CA GLU A 71 -7.60 17.90 -2.17
C GLU A 71 -7.41 19.41 -2.17
N LYS A 72 -6.90 19.94 -3.27
CA LYS A 72 -6.68 21.36 -3.38
C LYS A 72 -7.98 22.15 -3.44
N GLU A 73 -8.91 21.66 -4.25
CA GLU A 73 -10.15 22.37 -4.48
C GLU A 73 -11.10 22.36 -3.28
N ASN A 74 -11.01 21.34 -2.47
CA ASN A 74 -11.97 21.14 -1.38
C ASN A 74 -11.38 21.25 0.02
N SER A 75 -10.08 21.45 0.11
CA SER A 75 -9.40 21.58 1.41
C SER A 75 -9.72 20.44 2.37
N VAL A 76 -9.71 19.23 1.85
CA VAL A 76 -10.00 18.03 2.65
C VAL A 76 -8.72 17.30 3.00
N PHE A 77 -8.79 16.45 4.03
CA PHE A 77 -7.66 15.66 4.47
C PHE A 77 -7.96 14.18 4.29
N LEU A 78 -6.93 13.41 4.00
CA LEU A 78 -7.06 11.99 3.83
C LEU A 78 -7.48 11.34 5.15
N ALA A 79 -8.59 10.61 5.13
CA ALA A 79 -9.12 9.95 6.31
C ALA A 79 -8.77 8.47 6.34
N SER A 80 -8.73 7.80 5.19
CA SER A 80 -8.37 6.40 5.13
C SER A 80 -7.88 6.00 3.74
N GLU A 81 -7.12 4.94 3.71
CA GLU A 81 -6.63 4.35 2.49
C GLU A 81 -7.00 2.88 2.46
N GLY A 82 -7.22 2.37 1.29
CA GLY A 82 -7.57 0.98 1.09
C GLY A 82 -7.35 0.55 -0.34
N PRO A 83 -7.73 -0.67 -0.68
CA PRO A 83 -8.00 -1.73 0.27
C PRO A 83 -6.73 -2.12 0.99
N GLN A 84 -6.86 -2.66 2.17
CA GLN A 84 -5.69 -3.17 2.87
C GLN A 84 -5.18 -4.39 2.11
N PRO A 85 -3.90 -4.49 1.87
CA PRO A 85 -3.37 -5.67 1.20
C PRO A 85 -3.50 -6.89 2.10
N ASP A 86 -3.53 -8.08 1.49
CA ASP A 86 -3.62 -9.33 2.25
C ASP A 86 -2.35 -9.55 3.06
N SER A 87 -1.25 -8.96 2.63
CA SER A 87 0.01 -9.06 3.33
C SER A 87 0.83 -7.79 3.12
N PHE A 88 1.82 -7.61 3.98
CA PHE A 88 2.69 -6.46 3.95
C PHE A 88 4.12 -6.93 3.86
N LYS A 89 4.87 -6.40 2.91
CA LYS A 89 6.25 -6.78 2.67
C LYS A 89 7.22 -5.76 3.20
N TYR A 90 8.27 -6.28 3.81
CA TYR A 90 9.34 -5.44 4.36
C TYR A 90 10.66 -6.05 3.98
N TYR A 91 11.72 -5.25 3.94
CA TYR A 91 13.05 -5.79 3.74
C TYR A 91 14.00 -5.27 4.80
N SER A 92 14.95 -6.13 5.15
CA SER A 92 15.94 -5.82 6.16
C SER A 92 17.08 -5.04 5.52
N THR A 93 17.56 -4.03 6.22
CA THR A 93 18.72 -3.25 5.79
C THR A 93 19.97 -3.64 6.59
N GLN A 94 19.85 -4.63 7.46
CA GLN A 94 20.97 -5.06 8.29
C GLN A 94 22.04 -5.74 7.47
N ARG A 95 23.27 -5.64 7.93
CA ARG A 95 24.41 -6.22 7.23
C ARG A 95 24.66 -7.65 7.67
N PRO A 96 25.33 -8.46 6.86
CA PRO A 96 25.58 -9.85 7.22
C PRO A 96 26.34 -10.09 8.50
N ILE A 97 27.14 -9.14 8.92
CA ILE A 97 27.92 -9.30 10.15
C ILE A 97 27.04 -9.10 11.37
N ASP A 98 25.88 -8.50 11.19
CA ASP A 98 24.98 -8.28 12.29
C ASP A 98 23.90 -9.32 12.24
N ILE A 99 23.58 -9.92 13.36
CA ILE A 99 22.50 -10.85 13.39
C ILE A 99 21.20 -10.06 13.40
N GLY A 100 20.54 -10.11 12.28
CA GLY A 100 19.26 -9.47 12.13
C GLY A 100 18.18 -10.27 12.80
N THR A 101 17.21 -9.58 13.35
CA THR A 101 16.05 -10.21 13.95
C THR A 101 14.81 -9.60 13.30
N PHE A 102 13.70 -10.18 13.59
CA PHE A 102 12.43 -9.68 13.07
C PHE A 102 11.32 -9.92 14.09
N PRO A 103 10.24 -9.15 14.02
CA PRO A 103 9.10 -9.38 14.91
C PRO A 103 8.54 -10.78 14.75
N LYS A 104 8.33 -11.47 15.86
CA LYS A 104 7.79 -12.82 15.85
C LYS A 104 7.12 -13.14 17.17
N GLY A 105 6.34 -14.20 17.19
CA GLY A 105 5.65 -14.66 18.38
C GLY A 105 4.36 -13.91 18.63
N GLY A 106 3.52 -14.46 19.46
CA GLY A 106 2.26 -13.83 19.82
C GLY A 106 1.31 -13.60 18.65
N GLY A 107 1.41 -14.42 17.61
CA GLY A 107 0.60 -14.23 16.42
C GLY A 107 1.19 -13.25 15.42
N ASN A 108 2.43 -12.81 15.65
CA ASN A 108 3.07 -11.82 14.79
C ASN A 108 4.22 -12.43 14.00
N ASP A 109 4.10 -13.68 13.61
CA ASP A 109 5.14 -14.31 12.82
C ASP A 109 5.00 -13.95 11.35
N PRO A 110 6.12 -13.87 10.63
CA PRO A 110 6.04 -13.59 9.19
C PRO A 110 5.39 -14.79 8.49
N ILE A 111 4.61 -14.50 7.47
CA ILE A 111 3.99 -15.53 6.64
C ILE A 111 5.07 -16.18 5.80
N ARG A 112 6.06 -15.39 5.40
CA ARG A 112 7.09 -15.80 4.49
C ARG A 112 8.32 -14.93 4.69
N PHE A 113 9.49 -15.50 4.50
CA PHE A 113 10.71 -14.69 4.52
C PHE A 113 11.71 -15.26 3.52
N GLN A 114 12.62 -14.41 3.08
CA GLN A 114 13.70 -14.81 2.18
C GLN A 114 14.98 -14.11 2.61
N ASN A 115 16.01 -14.92 2.88
CA ASN A 115 17.32 -14.40 3.20
C ASN A 115 18.11 -14.33 1.88
N TYR A 116 18.49 -13.14 1.47
CA TYR A 116 19.22 -12.96 0.22
C TYR A 116 20.63 -13.50 0.27
N ASP A 117 21.22 -13.57 1.44
CA ASP A 117 22.54 -14.23 1.58
C ASP A 117 22.29 -15.66 2.04
N LYS A 118 22.20 -16.55 1.07
CA LYS A 118 21.85 -17.93 1.33
C LYS A 118 22.89 -18.70 2.12
N ARG A 119 24.04 -18.12 2.35
CA ARG A 119 25.09 -18.78 3.15
C ARG A 119 24.80 -18.65 4.65
N LEU A 120 23.95 -17.70 5.00
CA LEU A 120 23.65 -17.42 6.40
C LEU A 120 22.30 -18.02 6.78
N PRO A 121 22.27 -18.88 7.78
CA PRO A 121 21.02 -19.50 8.17
C PRO A 121 20.10 -18.56 8.93
N VAL A 122 18.84 -18.89 8.95
CA VAL A 122 17.86 -18.23 9.79
C VAL A 122 17.56 -19.20 10.92
N GLU A 123 17.85 -18.85 12.14
CA GLU A 123 17.58 -19.70 13.28
C GLU A 123 17.26 -18.89 14.52
N GLY A 124 16.46 -19.41 15.40
CA GLY A 124 16.09 -18.76 16.62
C GLY A 124 15.44 -17.41 16.42
N GLY A 125 14.88 -17.18 15.25
CA GLY A 125 14.30 -15.90 14.92
C GLY A 125 15.32 -14.86 14.45
N ALA A 126 16.59 -15.22 14.40
CA ALA A 126 17.61 -14.34 13.86
C ALA A 126 17.60 -14.40 12.34
N PHE A 127 17.74 -13.26 11.73
CA PHE A 127 17.74 -13.14 10.29
C PHE A 127 19.03 -12.43 9.92
N LEU A 128 19.92 -13.14 9.30
CA LEU A 128 21.22 -12.61 8.98
C LEU A 128 21.23 -11.95 7.62
N ALA A 129 21.95 -10.90 7.49
CA ALA A 129 22.06 -10.15 6.27
C ALA A 129 20.73 -9.48 5.92
N TRP A 130 20.64 -8.98 4.76
CA TRP A 130 19.40 -8.41 4.28
C TRP A 130 18.53 -9.49 3.69
N GLY A 131 17.25 -9.30 3.80
CA GLY A 131 16.27 -10.24 3.30
C GLY A 131 14.91 -9.60 3.21
N GLU A 132 13.94 -10.38 2.79
CA GLU A 132 12.57 -9.91 2.64
C GLU A 132 11.67 -10.68 3.59
N LEU A 133 10.75 -9.96 4.23
CA LEU A 133 9.79 -10.50 5.16
C LEU A 133 8.38 -10.12 4.73
N GLU A 134 7.47 -11.02 4.90
CA GLU A 134 6.07 -10.74 4.58
C GLU A 134 5.20 -11.09 5.78
N TYR A 135 4.40 -10.12 6.21
CA TYR A 135 3.53 -10.27 7.38
C TYR A 135 2.07 -10.13 7.00
N GLY A 136 1.19 -10.77 7.77
CA GLY A 136 -0.26 -10.66 7.57
C GLY A 136 -0.85 -9.38 8.13
N LYS A 137 -0.07 -8.60 8.86
CA LYS A 137 -0.52 -7.31 9.37
C LYS A 137 0.60 -6.30 9.26
N GLN A 138 0.24 -5.04 9.26
CA GLN A 138 1.21 -3.97 9.13
C GLN A 138 2.06 -3.87 10.40
N LEU A 139 3.36 -3.76 10.23
CA LEU A 139 4.27 -3.55 11.36
C LEU A 139 4.21 -2.10 11.82
N THR A 140 4.44 -1.89 13.10
CA THR A 140 4.44 -0.55 13.68
C THR A 140 5.74 0.18 13.37
N ASP A 141 5.73 1.49 13.50
CA ASP A 141 6.93 2.29 13.28
C ASP A 141 8.05 1.89 14.25
N ASP A 142 7.70 1.54 15.49
CA ASP A 142 8.68 1.09 16.47
C ASP A 142 9.32 -0.22 16.02
N GLU A 143 8.52 -1.13 15.48
CA GLU A 143 9.05 -2.38 14.97
C GLU A 143 9.97 -2.16 13.78
N LEU A 144 9.60 -1.26 12.89
CA LEU A 144 10.44 -0.93 11.74
C LEU A 144 11.79 -0.34 12.19
N PHE A 145 11.75 0.52 13.19
CA PHE A 145 12.96 1.14 13.69
C PHE A 145 13.84 0.14 14.44
N CYS A 146 13.24 -0.62 15.36
CA CYS A 146 13.99 -1.55 16.20
C CYS A 146 14.63 -2.70 15.42
N TYR A 147 13.98 -3.13 14.36
CA TYR A 147 14.48 -4.25 13.57
C TYR A 147 15.12 -3.81 12.25
N GLU A 148 15.25 -2.51 12.06
CA GLU A 148 15.86 -1.93 10.87
C GLU A 148 15.22 -2.44 9.57
N LEU A 149 13.89 -2.39 9.55
CA LEU A 149 13.12 -2.83 8.39
C LEU A 149 12.57 -1.63 7.62
N ARG A 150 12.41 -1.82 6.32
CA ARG A 150 11.81 -0.82 5.45
C ARG A 150 10.66 -1.43 4.68
N PRO A 151 9.55 -0.71 4.54
CA PRO A 151 8.44 -1.23 3.76
C PRO A 151 8.80 -1.32 2.28
N SER A 152 8.30 -2.36 1.66
CA SER A 152 8.47 -2.55 0.23
C SER A 152 7.58 -1.56 -0.53
N ARG A 153 7.98 -1.27 -1.74
CA ARG A 153 7.18 -0.44 -2.62
C ARG A 153 5.88 -1.09 -3.03
N ASP A 154 5.79 -2.39 -2.86
CA ASP A 154 4.56 -3.11 -3.23
C ASP A 154 3.44 -2.91 -2.22
N ASN A 155 3.74 -2.32 -1.06
CA ASN A 155 2.72 -2.07 -0.05
C ASN A 155 1.87 -0.88 -0.42
N LEU A 156 0.63 -0.92 0.03
CA LEU A 156 -0.30 0.16 -0.27
C LEU A 156 0.18 1.52 0.19
N SER A 157 0.97 1.57 1.25
CA SER A 157 1.49 2.84 1.76
C SER A 157 2.24 3.64 0.72
N LEU A 158 2.61 3.02 -0.38
CA LEU A 158 3.26 3.78 -1.40
C LEU A 158 2.39 4.78 -2.06
N ILE A 159 1.13 4.72 -1.83
CA ILE A 159 0.24 5.72 -2.36
C ILE A 159 0.60 7.07 -1.80
N HIS A 160 1.27 7.09 -0.68
CA HIS A 160 1.70 8.36 -0.09
C HIS A 160 2.69 9.09 -0.95
N ILE A 161 3.12 8.50 -2.01
CA ILE A 161 3.95 9.20 -2.95
C ILE A 161 3.19 10.36 -3.53
N SER A 162 1.90 10.33 -3.43
CA SER A 162 1.11 11.44 -3.89
C SER A 162 1.24 12.59 -2.93
N GLU A 163 1.76 12.35 -1.69
CA GLU A 163 1.82 13.36 -0.82
C GLU A 163 2.81 14.33 -1.03
N PRO A 164 3.63 14.39 -1.92
CA PRO A 164 4.39 15.55 -2.20
C PRO A 164 3.53 16.72 -2.18
N THR A 165 2.33 16.40 -2.20
CA THR A 165 1.44 17.42 -2.02
C THR A 165 1.32 17.69 -0.60
N ARG A 166 1.89 16.95 0.29
CA ARG A 166 1.81 17.29 1.60
C ARG A 166 3.07 17.56 2.13
N ARG A 167 3.84 17.60 1.68
CA ARG A 167 4.92 17.88 2.28
C ARG A 167 5.38 19.04 2.16
N SER A 168 4.74 18.49 1.90
CA SER A 168 4.83 18.86 1.89
C SER A 168 4.80 19.28 2.31
N TYR A 169 4.92 18.92 2.58
CA TYR A 169 4.76 18.78 2.84
C TYR A 169 4.96 19.24 3.26
N ILE A 170 5.14 19.10 3.43
CA ILE A 170 5.13 19.21 3.55
C ILE A 170 5.18 19.83 3.47
N SER A 171 5.25 19.91 3.49
CA SER A 171 5.06 20.09 3.35
C SER A 171 5.07 20.40 3.20
#